data_c8557aa578e699c2c0d95f486b8fe8a9
#
_entry.id   c8557aa578e699c2c0d95f486b8fe8a9
#
_cell.length_a   1.000
_cell.length_b   1.000
_cell.length_c   1.000
_cell.angle_alpha   90.00
_cell.angle_beta   90.00
_cell.angle_gamma   90.00
#
_symmetry.space_group_name_H-M   'P 1'
#
loop_
_entity.id
_entity.type
_entity.pdbx_description
1 polymer ?
#
loop_
_entity_poly.entity_id
_entity_poly.type
_entity_poly.pdbx_seq_one_letter_code
_entity_poly.pdbx_strand_id
1 'polypeptide(L)'
;MRRRFGVVTAVVAMVALAGCGKGNDDGEDFGNLIASAQGTQLTRAEHPTGWGQTACFLCHPVDEIHMVDRSGTGTLPLADIRRLVDRDGLASCHLCHGDNGVGQ
;
A
#
# COMPACT_ATOMS: atom_id res chain seq x y z
N MET A 1 7.65 47.24 -22.14
CA MET A 1 7.71 45.73 -22.22
C MET A 1 7.69 45.16 -20.82
N ARG A 2 6.54 44.68 -20.40
CA ARG A 2 6.41 44.01 -19.09
C ARG A 2 6.39 42.50 -19.37
N ARG A 3 7.44 41.81 -18.89
CA ARG A 3 7.57 40.39 -18.96
C ARG A 3 6.60 39.76 -17.96
N ARG A 4 5.64 38.99 -18.44
CA ARG A 4 4.82 38.09 -17.65
C ARG A 4 5.47 36.72 -17.68
N PHE A 5 6.29 36.44 -16.70
CA PHE A 5 6.76 35.08 -16.40
C PHE A 5 6.41 34.78 -14.94
N GLY A 6 5.57 33.81 -14.70
CA GLY A 6 5.37 33.34 -13.35
C GLY A 6 3.99 32.79 -13.05
N VAL A 7 3.54 31.73 -13.70
CA VAL A 7 2.38 30.94 -13.20
C VAL A 7 2.42 29.47 -13.66
N VAL A 8 3.52 28.94 -14.10
CA VAL A 8 3.53 27.54 -14.62
C VAL A 8 4.15 26.54 -13.63
N THR A 9 4.80 26.99 -12.56
CA THR A 9 5.60 26.08 -11.71
C THR A 9 4.84 25.50 -10.51
N ALA A 10 3.65 25.98 -10.21
CA ALA A 10 2.91 25.56 -8.99
C ALA A 10 1.99 24.34 -9.18
N VAL A 11 1.69 23.91 -10.41
CA VAL A 11 0.70 22.86 -10.67
C VAL A 11 1.32 21.46 -10.67
N VAL A 12 2.62 21.32 -10.91
CA VAL A 12 3.28 20.01 -11.01
C VAL A 12 3.58 19.39 -9.65
N ALA A 13 3.69 20.18 -8.59
CA ALA A 13 4.02 19.68 -7.25
C ALA A 13 2.83 19.01 -6.52
N MET A 14 1.58 19.26 -6.93
CA MET A 14 0.39 18.70 -6.26
C MET A 14 0.04 17.28 -6.69
N VAL A 15 0.51 16.81 -7.82
CA VAL A 15 0.19 15.46 -8.34
C VAL A 15 1.05 14.38 -7.68
N ALA A 16 2.23 14.73 -7.17
CA ALA A 16 3.14 13.78 -6.53
C ALA A 16 2.73 13.35 -5.09
N LEU A 17 1.81 14.09 -4.44
CA LEU A 17 1.38 13.83 -3.06
C LEU A 17 0.14 12.91 -2.95
N ALA A 18 -0.48 12.52 -4.07
CA ALA A 18 -1.71 11.71 -4.09
C ALA A 18 -1.46 10.19 -4.17
N GLY A 19 -0.18 9.72 -4.16
CA GLY A 19 0.18 8.34 -4.47
C GLY A 19 -0.20 7.31 -3.39
N CYS A 20 -0.20 7.70 -2.12
CA CYS A 20 -0.41 6.77 -1.00
C CYS A 20 -1.81 6.83 -0.38
N GLY A 21 -2.66 7.78 -0.83
CA GLY A 21 -3.95 8.01 -0.19
C GLY A 21 -3.82 8.64 1.19
N LYS A 22 -4.96 8.76 1.89
CA LYS A 22 -5.05 9.45 3.16
C LYS A 22 -5.00 8.45 4.31
N GLY A 23 -4.04 8.60 5.22
CA GLY A 23 -4.04 7.91 6.50
C GLY A 23 -3.52 6.46 6.49
N ASN A 24 -2.68 6.08 5.53
CA ASN A 24 -2.14 4.72 5.44
C ASN A 24 -0.80 4.50 6.13
N ASP A 25 -0.24 5.54 6.70
CA ASP A 25 1.15 5.51 7.18
C ASP A 25 1.28 4.82 8.54
N ASP A 26 0.20 4.78 9.31
CA ASP A 26 0.16 4.23 10.66
C ASP A 26 -0.59 2.90 10.76
N GLY A 27 -0.91 2.30 9.62
CA GLY A 27 -1.67 1.06 9.57
C GLY A 27 -3.15 1.24 9.89
N GLU A 28 -3.77 2.32 9.42
CA GLU A 28 -5.22 2.48 9.51
C GLU A 28 -5.95 1.26 8.97
N ASP A 29 -6.97 0.84 9.68
CA ASP A 29 -7.79 -0.31 9.33
C ASP A 29 -8.82 0.07 8.25
N PHE A 30 -8.54 -0.33 7.03
CA PHE A 30 -9.48 -0.22 5.91
C PHE A 30 -10.34 -1.47 5.72
N GLY A 31 -10.36 -2.33 6.70
CA GLY A 31 -11.08 -3.58 6.68
C GLY A 31 -10.16 -4.80 6.64
N ASN A 32 -10.76 -5.94 6.84
CA ASN A 32 -10.06 -7.21 6.92
C ASN A 32 -10.09 -7.92 5.57
N LEU A 33 -8.98 -7.94 4.85
CA LEU A 33 -8.86 -8.63 3.57
C LEU A 33 -9.20 -10.12 3.66
N ILE A 34 -8.99 -10.76 4.80
CA ILE A 34 -9.36 -12.18 4.99
C ILE A 34 -10.86 -12.38 4.88
N ALA A 35 -11.66 -11.39 5.27
CA ALA A 35 -13.11 -11.43 5.18
C ALA A 35 -13.64 -11.11 3.77
N SER A 36 -12.80 -10.64 2.87
CA SER A 36 -13.19 -10.38 1.49
C SER A 36 -13.37 -11.66 0.69
N ALA A 37 -14.10 -11.59 -0.42
CA ALA A 37 -14.32 -12.73 -1.31
C ALA A 37 -13.02 -13.28 -1.93
N GLN A 38 -11.98 -12.44 -2.05
CA GLN A 38 -10.67 -12.78 -2.60
C GLN A 38 -9.64 -13.10 -1.51
N GLY A 39 -10.02 -13.08 -0.23
CA GLY A 39 -9.12 -13.30 0.88
C GLY A 39 -8.06 -12.21 0.97
N THR A 40 -6.80 -12.60 1.15
CA THR A 40 -5.67 -11.66 1.27
C THR A 40 -5.22 -11.05 -0.07
N GLN A 41 -5.72 -11.53 -1.20
CA GLN A 41 -5.36 -10.99 -2.50
C GLN A 41 -6.01 -9.63 -2.74
N LEU A 42 -5.21 -8.67 -3.15
CA LEU A 42 -5.69 -7.33 -3.46
C LEU A 42 -6.50 -7.33 -4.75
N THR A 43 -7.58 -6.58 -4.73
CA THR A 43 -8.39 -6.26 -5.90
C THR A 43 -8.44 -4.76 -6.11
N ARG A 44 -8.73 -4.33 -7.33
CA ARG A 44 -8.86 -2.91 -7.65
C ARG A 44 -9.94 -2.22 -6.82
N ALA A 45 -11.00 -2.92 -6.48
CA ALA A 45 -12.10 -2.37 -5.69
C ALA A 45 -11.71 -2.11 -4.22
N GLU A 46 -10.89 -3.00 -3.67
CA GLU A 46 -10.44 -2.92 -2.27
C GLU A 46 -9.19 -2.07 -2.10
N HIS A 47 -8.37 -1.97 -3.15
CA HIS A 47 -7.11 -1.25 -3.14
C HIS A 47 -7.01 -0.25 -4.32
N PRO A 48 -7.95 0.68 -4.44
CA PRO A 48 -7.99 1.61 -5.58
C PRO A 48 -6.80 2.57 -5.59
N THR A 49 -6.35 3.01 -4.41
CA THR A 49 -5.14 3.83 -4.26
C THR A 49 -3.92 2.92 -4.33
N GLY A 50 -3.01 3.22 -5.24
CA GLY A 50 -1.81 2.41 -5.45
C GLY A 50 -2.01 1.15 -6.30
N TRP A 51 -3.19 0.89 -6.85
CA TRP A 51 -3.41 -0.22 -7.78
C TRP A 51 -2.47 -0.12 -8.99
N GLY A 52 -1.80 -1.20 -9.30
CA GLY A 52 -0.80 -1.27 -10.37
C GLY A 52 0.60 -0.80 -9.96
N GLN A 53 0.80 -0.36 -8.72
CA GLN A 53 2.12 0.04 -8.21
C GLN A 53 2.91 -1.17 -7.71
N THR A 54 4.23 -1.13 -7.90
CA THR A 54 5.15 -2.19 -7.46
C THR A 54 5.89 -1.86 -6.17
N ALA A 55 5.99 -0.58 -5.83
CA ALA A 55 6.75 -0.08 -4.68
C ALA A 55 5.88 -0.07 -3.41
N CYS A 56 5.48 -1.24 -2.92
CA CYS A 56 4.58 -1.38 -1.78
C CYS A 56 5.07 -0.63 -0.53
N PHE A 57 6.36 -0.69 -0.24
CA PHE A 57 6.96 -0.04 0.93
C PHE A 57 6.99 1.49 0.86
N LEU A 58 6.67 2.06 -0.29
CA LEU A 58 6.57 3.51 -0.41
C LEU A 58 5.38 4.07 0.39
N CYS A 59 4.26 3.34 0.39
CA CYS A 59 3.05 3.70 1.12
C CYS A 59 2.83 2.83 2.38
N HIS A 60 3.41 1.64 2.43
CA HIS A 60 3.33 0.70 3.55
C HIS A 60 4.72 0.53 4.18
N PRO A 61 5.12 1.37 5.15
CA PRO A 61 6.44 1.28 5.76
C PRO A 61 6.69 -0.10 6.35
N VAL A 62 7.83 -0.68 6.02
CA VAL A 62 8.18 -2.06 6.39
C VAL A 62 8.13 -2.30 7.90
N ASP A 63 8.44 -1.29 8.70
CA ASP A 63 8.45 -1.38 10.15
C ASP A 63 7.05 -1.28 10.80
N GLU A 64 6.03 -0.94 10.02
CA GLU A 64 4.68 -0.70 10.52
C GLU A 64 3.69 -1.79 10.09
N ILE A 65 3.99 -2.51 9.01
CA ILE A 65 3.11 -3.57 8.49
C ILE A 65 3.20 -4.84 9.33
N HIS A 66 2.09 -5.55 9.46
CA HIS A 66 1.98 -6.82 10.17
C HIS A 66 2.45 -6.77 11.64
N MET A 67 2.26 -5.63 12.28
CA MET A 67 2.56 -5.44 13.70
C MET A 67 1.39 -5.82 14.60
N VAL A 68 0.18 -5.78 14.06
CA VAL A 68 -1.07 -6.06 14.78
C VAL A 68 -1.91 -7.05 13.98
N ASP A 69 -2.48 -8.05 14.67
CA ASP A 69 -3.47 -8.94 14.06
C ASP A 69 -4.82 -8.22 13.96
N ARG A 70 -5.18 -7.79 12.77
CA ARG A 70 -6.45 -7.14 12.46
C ARG A 70 -7.47 -8.09 11.82
N SER A 71 -7.16 -9.38 11.76
CA SER A 71 -8.07 -10.38 11.21
C SER A 71 -9.32 -10.61 12.06
N GLY A 72 -9.28 -10.19 13.32
CA GLY A 72 -10.33 -10.45 14.29
C GLY A 72 -10.32 -11.87 14.86
N THR A 73 -9.41 -12.73 14.38
CA THR A 73 -9.30 -14.13 14.84
C THR A 73 -8.26 -14.32 15.93
N GLY A 74 -7.30 -13.41 16.05
CA GLY A 74 -6.18 -13.51 16.99
C GLY A 74 -5.21 -14.64 16.67
N THR A 75 -5.25 -15.20 15.45
CA THR A 75 -4.52 -16.41 15.07
C THR A 75 -3.47 -16.19 13.99
N LEU A 76 -3.30 -14.97 13.50
CA LEU A 76 -2.29 -14.67 12.49
C LEU A 76 -0.87 -14.85 13.05
N PRO A 77 0.00 -15.60 12.37
CA PRO A 77 1.38 -15.83 12.81
C PRO A 77 2.26 -14.61 12.46
N LEU A 78 2.02 -13.49 13.14
CA LEU A 78 2.67 -12.21 12.82
C LEU A 78 4.20 -12.31 12.84
N ALA A 79 4.78 -13.03 13.80
CA ALA A 79 6.21 -13.20 13.89
C ALA A 79 6.80 -13.91 12.66
N ASP A 80 6.09 -14.90 12.11
CA ASP A 80 6.50 -15.60 10.90
C ASP A 80 6.36 -14.72 9.67
N ILE A 81 5.26 -13.98 9.58
CA ILE A 81 5.02 -13.02 8.48
C ILE A 81 6.10 -11.95 8.51
N ARG A 82 6.42 -11.39 9.67
CA ARG A 82 7.49 -10.39 9.82
C ARG A 82 8.85 -10.94 9.36
N ARG A 83 9.19 -12.16 9.77
CA ARG A 83 10.45 -12.80 9.33
C ARG A 83 10.48 -13.02 7.82
N LEU A 84 9.35 -13.36 7.21
CA LEU A 84 9.24 -13.50 5.76
C LEU A 84 9.48 -12.17 5.05
N VAL A 85 8.87 -11.08 5.54
CA VAL A 85 9.06 -9.73 4.99
C VAL A 85 10.51 -9.27 5.15
N ASP A 86 11.11 -9.49 6.31
CA ASP A 86 12.50 -9.10 6.57
C ASP A 86 13.50 -9.85 5.68
N ARG A 87 13.20 -11.11 5.37
CA ARG A 87 14.05 -11.95 4.51
C ARG A 87 13.89 -11.65 3.03
N ASP A 88 12.67 -11.54 2.54
CA ASP A 88 12.35 -11.55 1.10
C ASP A 88 11.90 -10.17 0.58
N GLY A 89 11.66 -9.21 1.47
CA GLY A 89 11.28 -7.86 1.07
C GLY A 89 9.98 -7.82 0.26
N LEU A 90 9.97 -7.04 -0.81
CA LEU A 90 8.80 -6.87 -1.69
C LEU A 90 8.29 -8.18 -2.29
N ALA A 91 9.15 -9.16 -2.52
CA ALA A 91 8.74 -10.45 -3.06
C ALA A 91 7.76 -11.17 -2.13
N SER A 92 7.86 -10.97 -0.82
CA SER A 92 6.95 -11.56 0.16
C SER A 92 5.52 -11.02 0.06
N CYS A 93 5.35 -9.77 -0.35
CA CYS A 93 4.04 -9.15 -0.49
C CYS A 93 3.18 -9.90 -1.50
N HIS A 94 3.77 -10.28 -2.63
CA HIS A 94 3.08 -10.96 -3.72
C HIS A 94 2.61 -12.38 -3.36
N LEU A 95 3.27 -13.04 -2.42
CA LEU A 95 2.89 -14.40 -1.99
C LEU A 95 1.48 -14.45 -1.40
N CYS A 96 1.08 -13.39 -0.68
CA CYS A 96 -0.21 -13.34 -0.02
C CYS A 96 -1.17 -12.32 -0.66
N HIS A 97 -0.65 -11.22 -1.20
CA HIS A 97 -1.46 -10.11 -1.70
C HIS A 97 -1.60 -10.07 -3.24
N GLY A 98 -0.97 -10.99 -3.94
CA GLY A 98 -0.99 -11.00 -5.41
C GLY A 98 -0.14 -9.90 -6.03
N ASP A 99 -0.29 -9.68 -7.33
CA ASP A 99 0.54 -8.76 -8.10
C ASP A 99 0.08 -7.29 -8.08
N ASN A 100 -0.95 -6.99 -7.32
CA ASN A 100 -1.53 -5.64 -7.24
C ASN A 100 -1.89 -5.06 -8.62
N GLY A 101 -2.30 -5.90 -9.56
CA GLY A 101 -2.72 -5.48 -10.89
C GLY A 101 -1.58 -5.08 -11.84
N VAL A 102 -0.34 -5.38 -11.49
CA VAL A 102 0.84 -4.96 -12.29
C VAL A 102 0.86 -5.59 -13.69
N GLY A 103 0.27 -6.74 -13.89
CA GLY A 103 0.24 -7.42 -15.18
C GLY A 103 -1.06 -7.27 -15.98
N GLN A 104 -1.95 -6.37 -15.57
CA GLN A 104 -3.30 -6.24 -16.13
C GLN A 104 -3.50 -4.96 -16.92
#